data_d87eb4010c4090169316b37ddfeb375a
#
_entry.id   d87eb4010c4090169316b37ddfeb375a
#
_cell.length_a   1.000
_cell.length_b   1.000
_cell.length_c   1.000
_cell.angle_alpha   90.00
_cell.angle_beta   90.00
_cell.angle_gamma   90.00
#
_symmetry.space_group_name_H-M   'P 1'
#
loop_
_entity.id
_entity.type
_entity.pdbx_description
1 polymer ?
#
loop_
_entity_poly.entity_id
_entity_poly.type
_entity_poly.pdbx_seq_one_letter_code
_entity_poly.pdbx_strand_id
1 'polypeptide(L)'
;RFAIFLVDDGSDDGTGDTARTLGASSAGGDRLSVIAGRELPDGWTGKVWALQTGLEASASFTPDFYLLSDADISHPPDSVTRLMRQALTTSGDLVSLMARLRVESMTDRLLLPAFVYFFAKLYPFRWSNDPGRRVAAAAGGCALLRRSALDRAGGMASIAGAVIDDCSLAAAIKGSGGRTWLGLTDDVHSVRSYRSASPVWDMVARTAYTQLGLSPLALLGTVAGLALVYTAPPIAFGGGIALALVGGAPEITAALAIGGGVAWVLMAATFTPMLRLYRVTTILAPALPLAGSLYTLFTVASAWRHWSGRTGAWRGRPLPS
;
A
#
# COMPACT_ATOMS: atom_id res chain seq x y z
N ARG A 1 -10.58 -26.72 -4.93
CA ARG A 1 -11.89 -26.26 -4.41
C ARG A 1 -11.70 -24.92 -3.73
N PHE A 2 -12.62 -23.95 -3.93
CA PHE A 2 -12.61 -22.66 -3.26
C PHE A 2 -14.04 -22.20 -2.95
N ALA A 3 -14.19 -21.32 -1.97
CA ALA A 3 -15.41 -20.59 -1.64
C ALA A 3 -15.07 -19.11 -1.43
N ILE A 4 -16.03 -18.23 -1.60
CA ILE A 4 -15.91 -16.78 -1.46
C ILE A 4 -16.81 -16.35 -0.29
N PHE A 5 -16.23 -15.65 0.67
CA PHE A 5 -16.93 -15.05 1.79
C PHE A 5 -16.80 -13.54 1.67
N LEU A 6 -17.86 -12.85 1.26
CA LEU A 6 -17.92 -11.41 1.18
C LEU A 6 -18.55 -10.89 2.47
N VAL A 7 -17.80 -10.12 3.24
CA VAL A 7 -18.30 -9.48 4.45
C VAL A 7 -18.78 -8.09 4.11
N ASP A 8 -20.08 -7.87 4.23
CA ASP A 8 -20.71 -6.57 4.08
C ASP A 8 -20.77 -5.87 5.44
N ASP A 9 -19.82 -4.98 5.69
CA ASP A 9 -19.65 -4.29 6.96
C ASP A 9 -20.57 -3.04 7.08
N GLY A 10 -21.87 -3.27 6.94
CA GLY A 10 -22.90 -2.24 7.10
C GLY A 10 -22.94 -1.24 5.94
N SER A 11 -22.82 -1.72 4.69
CA SER A 11 -22.96 -0.85 3.52
C SER A 11 -24.41 -0.35 3.37
N ASP A 12 -24.57 0.94 3.12
CA ASP A 12 -25.85 1.63 2.88
C ASP A 12 -26.12 1.89 1.38
N ASP A 13 -25.18 1.49 0.52
CA ASP A 13 -25.22 1.69 -0.93
C ASP A 13 -25.76 0.47 -1.72
N GLY A 14 -26.29 -0.55 -1.04
CA GLY A 14 -26.81 -1.77 -1.66
C GLY A 14 -25.72 -2.77 -2.10
N THR A 15 -24.48 -2.62 -1.65
CA THR A 15 -23.36 -3.53 -1.99
C THR A 15 -23.72 -4.99 -1.71
N GLY A 16 -24.29 -5.30 -0.53
CA GLY A 16 -24.64 -6.67 -0.14
C GLY A 16 -25.71 -7.29 -1.06
N ASP A 17 -26.74 -6.54 -1.41
CA ASP A 17 -27.82 -7.01 -2.29
C ASP A 17 -27.33 -7.18 -3.74
N THR A 18 -26.49 -6.27 -4.19
CA THR A 18 -25.80 -6.40 -5.50
C THR A 18 -24.98 -7.68 -5.55
N ALA A 19 -24.22 -7.98 -4.51
CA ALA A 19 -23.39 -9.17 -4.45
C ALA A 19 -24.25 -10.46 -4.44
N ARG A 20 -25.35 -10.50 -3.68
CA ARG A 20 -26.30 -11.64 -3.67
C ARG A 20 -26.92 -11.86 -5.04
N THR A 21 -27.36 -10.79 -5.70
CA THR A 21 -28.00 -10.85 -7.02
C THR A 21 -27.02 -11.36 -8.09
N LEU A 22 -25.78 -10.83 -8.10
CA LEU A 22 -24.74 -11.28 -9.01
C LEU A 22 -24.33 -12.74 -8.72
N GLY A 23 -24.24 -13.13 -7.46
CA GLY A 23 -24.00 -14.53 -7.06
C GLY A 23 -25.07 -15.45 -7.63
N ALA A 24 -26.36 -15.14 -7.42
CA ALA A 24 -27.47 -15.95 -7.90
C ALA A 24 -27.53 -16.10 -9.42
N SER A 25 -27.04 -15.10 -10.18
CA SER A 25 -27.02 -15.10 -11.66
C SER A 25 -25.73 -15.65 -12.27
N SER A 26 -24.70 -15.89 -11.48
CA SER A 26 -23.37 -16.29 -11.98
C SER A 26 -23.16 -17.81 -11.94
N ALA A 27 -22.48 -18.35 -12.93
CA ALA A 27 -22.00 -19.73 -12.90
C ALA A 27 -21.01 -19.90 -11.74
N GLY A 28 -21.39 -20.66 -10.71
CA GLY A 28 -20.58 -20.85 -9.49
C GLY A 28 -20.94 -19.87 -8.36
N GLY A 29 -22.08 -19.19 -8.43
CA GLY A 29 -22.62 -18.37 -7.35
C GLY A 29 -22.93 -19.14 -6.07
N ASP A 30 -23.09 -20.45 -6.15
CA ASP A 30 -23.13 -21.40 -5.02
C ASP A 30 -21.89 -21.34 -4.13
N ARG A 31 -20.81 -20.78 -4.63
CA ARG A 31 -19.54 -20.58 -3.89
C ARG A 31 -19.45 -19.24 -3.16
N LEU A 32 -20.38 -18.33 -3.39
CA LEU A 32 -20.43 -17.02 -2.77
C LEU A 32 -21.35 -17.02 -1.56
N SER A 33 -20.82 -16.65 -0.42
CA SER A 33 -21.57 -16.37 0.81
C SER A 33 -21.41 -14.89 1.16
N VAL A 34 -22.52 -14.17 1.24
CA VAL A 34 -22.53 -12.76 1.67
C VAL A 34 -22.86 -12.73 3.15
N ILE A 35 -21.90 -12.30 3.96
CA ILE A 35 -21.94 -12.29 5.42
C ILE A 35 -22.20 -10.87 5.88
N ALA A 36 -23.17 -10.68 6.77
CA ALA A 36 -23.37 -9.38 7.42
C ALA A 36 -22.24 -9.10 8.42
N GLY A 37 -21.74 -7.87 8.41
CA GLY A 37 -20.80 -7.39 9.41
C GLY A 37 -21.38 -7.50 10.81
N ARG A 38 -20.50 -7.57 11.81
CA ARG A 38 -20.86 -7.64 13.22
C ARG A 38 -20.48 -6.34 13.93
N GLU A 39 -21.06 -6.11 15.10
CA GLU A 39 -20.65 -5.01 15.96
C GLU A 39 -19.13 -5.03 16.19
N LEU A 40 -18.51 -3.84 16.08
CA LEU A 40 -17.06 -3.68 16.20
C LEU A 40 -16.66 -3.73 17.68
N PRO A 41 -15.88 -4.70 18.12
CA PRO A 41 -15.40 -4.75 19.50
C PRO A 41 -14.36 -3.66 19.78
N ASP A 42 -14.22 -3.27 21.04
CA ASP A 42 -13.18 -2.37 21.47
C ASP A 42 -11.78 -2.89 21.10
N GLY A 43 -10.92 -1.99 20.67
CA GLY A 43 -9.55 -2.32 20.29
C GLY A 43 -9.37 -2.91 18.89
N TRP A 44 -10.45 -3.11 18.12
CA TRP A 44 -10.37 -3.59 16.75
C TRP A 44 -10.54 -2.45 15.74
N THR A 45 -9.83 -2.52 14.62
CA THR A 45 -10.16 -1.72 13.45
C THR A 45 -11.26 -2.40 12.62
N GLY A 46 -12.11 -1.60 11.98
CA GLY A 46 -13.24 -2.15 11.21
C GLY A 46 -12.82 -3.13 10.12
N LYS A 47 -11.71 -2.85 9.40
CA LYS A 47 -11.22 -3.75 8.35
C LYS A 47 -10.74 -5.07 8.93
N VAL A 48 -9.94 -5.05 10.00
CA VAL A 48 -9.43 -6.27 10.62
C VAL A 48 -10.57 -7.09 11.21
N TRP A 49 -11.59 -6.44 11.78
CA TRP A 49 -12.79 -7.12 12.28
C TRP A 49 -13.64 -7.75 11.18
N ALA A 50 -13.78 -7.07 10.05
CA ALA A 50 -14.44 -7.65 8.88
C ALA A 50 -13.69 -8.90 8.35
N LEU A 51 -12.35 -8.85 8.28
CA LEU A 51 -11.53 -10.01 7.93
C LEU A 51 -11.70 -11.15 8.92
N GLN A 52 -11.68 -10.88 10.24
CA GLN A 52 -11.93 -11.87 11.28
C GLN A 52 -13.31 -12.51 11.13
N THR A 53 -14.34 -11.70 10.85
CA THR A 53 -15.71 -12.20 10.61
C THR A 53 -15.78 -13.16 9.42
N GLY A 54 -15.09 -12.83 8.33
CA GLY A 54 -15.02 -13.69 7.15
C GLY A 54 -14.25 -15.00 7.40
N LEU A 55 -13.16 -14.94 8.16
CA LEU A 55 -12.39 -16.14 8.55
C LEU A 55 -13.22 -17.08 9.41
N GLU A 56 -13.94 -16.59 10.39
CA GLU A 56 -14.83 -17.39 11.24
C GLU A 56 -15.98 -18.01 10.44
N ALA A 57 -16.60 -17.24 9.53
CA ALA A 57 -17.64 -17.78 8.65
C ALA A 57 -17.12 -18.90 7.74
N SER A 58 -15.85 -18.86 7.37
CA SER A 58 -15.21 -19.87 6.54
C SER A 58 -14.74 -21.13 7.30
N ALA A 59 -14.88 -21.17 8.63
CA ALA A 59 -14.32 -22.25 9.48
C ALA A 59 -14.81 -23.65 9.09
N SER A 60 -16.09 -23.80 8.71
CA SER A 60 -16.67 -25.08 8.27
C SER A 60 -16.08 -25.58 6.94
N PHE A 61 -15.53 -24.70 6.11
CA PHE A 61 -14.87 -25.04 4.85
C PHE A 61 -13.47 -25.60 5.06
N THR A 62 -12.85 -25.36 6.23
CA THR A 62 -11.51 -25.82 6.63
C THR A 62 -10.43 -25.57 5.55
N PRO A 63 -10.25 -24.35 5.08
CA PRO A 63 -9.30 -24.08 3.98
C PRO A 63 -7.85 -24.22 4.47
N ASP A 64 -6.94 -24.62 3.57
CA ASP A 64 -5.49 -24.59 3.82
C ASP A 64 -4.93 -23.17 3.67
N PHE A 65 -5.55 -22.38 2.79
CA PHE A 65 -5.17 -21.00 2.50
C PHE A 65 -6.38 -20.07 2.44
N TYR A 66 -6.19 -18.85 2.87
CA TYR A 66 -7.10 -17.73 2.67
C TYR A 66 -6.54 -16.78 1.62
N LEU A 67 -7.35 -16.36 0.67
CA LEU A 67 -7.04 -15.22 -0.18
C LEU A 67 -7.78 -14.00 0.38
N LEU A 68 -7.05 -13.13 1.07
CA LEU A 68 -7.57 -11.84 1.51
C LEU A 68 -7.53 -10.88 0.32
N SER A 69 -8.66 -10.30 -0.02
CA SER A 69 -8.79 -9.37 -1.14
C SER A 69 -9.71 -8.22 -0.78
N ASP A 70 -9.32 -7.00 -1.15
CA ASP A 70 -10.23 -5.86 -1.08
C ASP A 70 -11.29 -6.01 -2.18
N ALA A 71 -12.50 -5.52 -1.92
CA ALA A 71 -13.65 -5.69 -2.82
C ALA A 71 -13.50 -4.94 -4.15
N ASP A 72 -12.60 -3.98 -4.23
CA ASP A 72 -12.29 -3.22 -5.43
C ASP A 72 -11.13 -3.79 -6.26
N ILE A 73 -10.68 -5.00 -5.96
CA ILE A 73 -9.59 -5.65 -6.70
C ILE A 73 -10.15 -6.61 -7.75
N SER A 74 -9.70 -6.42 -8.97
CA SER A 74 -9.94 -7.33 -10.10
C SER A 74 -8.83 -8.36 -10.20
N HIS A 75 -9.23 -9.62 -10.23
CA HIS A 75 -8.33 -10.77 -10.34
C HIS A 75 -8.48 -11.44 -11.71
N PRO A 76 -7.39 -11.74 -12.43
CA PRO A 76 -7.47 -12.58 -13.63
C PRO A 76 -7.88 -14.02 -13.25
N PRO A 77 -8.46 -14.79 -14.19
CA PRO A 77 -8.98 -16.13 -13.91
C PRO A 77 -7.98 -17.11 -13.31
N ASP A 78 -6.71 -16.95 -13.59
CA ASP A 78 -5.60 -17.80 -13.10
C ASP A 78 -4.88 -17.24 -11.86
N SER A 79 -5.36 -16.12 -11.29
CA SER A 79 -4.73 -15.42 -10.16
C SER A 79 -4.46 -16.34 -8.97
N VAL A 80 -5.48 -17.10 -8.54
CA VAL A 80 -5.35 -18.04 -7.41
C VAL A 80 -4.30 -19.10 -7.72
N THR A 81 -4.29 -19.64 -8.92
CA THR A 81 -3.32 -20.65 -9.35
C THR A 81 -1.90 -20.13 -9.33
N ARG A 82 -1.68 -18.87 -9.79
CA ARG A 82 -0.35 -18.23 -9.75
C ARG A 82 0.12 -17.97 -8.33
N LEU A 83 -0.76 -17.45 -7.47
CA LEU A 83 -0.48 -17.23 -6.05
C LEU A 83 -0.13 -18.53 -5.33
N MET A 84 -0.93 -19.59 -5.54
CA MET A 84 -0.65 -20.91 -4.99
C MET A 84 0.69 -21.46 -5.47
N ARG A 85 0.99 -21.36 -6.76
CA ARG A 85 2.29 -21.78 -7.31
C ARG A 85 3.43 -21.03 -6.62
N GLN A 86 3.30 -19.70 -6.46
CA GLN A 86 4.30 -18.89 -5.78
C GLN A 86 4.48 -19.32 -4.32
N ALA A 87 3.38 -19.56 -3.59
CA ALA A 87 3.41 -20.02 -2.21
C ALA A 87 4.12 -21.38 -2.07
N LEU A 88 3.83 -22.32 -2.96
CA LEU A 88 4.43 -23.65 -2.94
C LEU A 88 5.91 -23.60 -3.33
N THR A 89 6.27 -22.83 -4.38
CA THR A 89 7.67 -22.73 -4.86
C THR A 89 8.58 -22.05 -3.84
N THR A 90 8.09 -21.04 -3.13
CA THR A 90 8.89 -20.30 -2.14
C THR A 90 8.71 -20.81 -0.72
N SER A 91 7.87 -21.82 -0.52
CA SER A 91 7.38 -22.22 0.82
C SER A 91 6.83 -21.01 1.59
N GLY A 92 6.14 -20.11 0.87
CA GLY A 92 5.59 -18.87 1.41
C GLY A 92 4.35 -19.14 2.25
N ASP A 93 4.31 -18.52 3.42
CA ASP A 93 3.14 -18.54 4.32
C ASP A 93 2.21 -17.36 4.06
N LEU A 94 2.76 -16.22 3.64
CA LEU A 94 2.03 -15.04 3.17
C LEU A 94 2.62 -14.61 1.83
N VAL A 95 1.85 -14.73 0.76
CA VAL A 95 2.21 -14.32 -0.60
C VAL A 95 1.29 -13.20 -1.04
N SER A 96 1.85 -12.02 -1.26
CA SER A 96 1.08 -10.82 -1.55
C SER A 96 1.51 -10.18 -2.86
N LEU A 97 0.55 -9.61 -3.58
CA LEU A 97 0.77 -8.83 -4.79
C LEU A 97 0.35 -7.38 -4.57
N MET A 98 1.26 -6.46 -4.88
CA MET A 98 0.93 -5.04 -4.96
C MET A 98 0.03 -4.81 -6.18
N ALA A 99 -1.28 -4.83 -5.96
CA ALA A 99 -2.26 -4.58 -7.02
C ALA A 99 -2.00 -3.22 -7.68
N ARG A 100 -2.04 -3.19 -9.01
CA ARG A 100 -1.84 -1.95 -9.75
C ARG A 100 -3.06 -1.05 -9.56
N LEU A 101 -2.84 0.14 -9.01
CA LEU A 101 -3.88 1.14 -8.84
C LEU A 101 -4.32 1.69 -10.21
N ARG A 102 -5.60 2.00 -10.36
CA ARG A 102 -6.15 2.53 -11.60
C ARG A 102 -5.74 3.99 -11.81
N VAL A 103 -5.14 4.26 -12.96
CA VAL A 103 -4.63 5.57 -13.34
C VAL A 103 -5.51 6.16 -14.44
N GLU A 104 -6.18 7.27 -14.17
CA GLU A 104 -7.08 7.95 -15.13
C GLU A 104 -6.67 9.40 -15.38
N SER A 105 -6.41 10.17 -14.31
CA SER A 105 -6.09 11.58 -14.38
C SER A 105 -4.58 11.84 -14.48
N MET A 106 -4.18 13.08 -14.79
CA MET A 106 -2.76 13.49 -14.74
C MET A 106 -2.20 13.43 -13.31
N THR A 107 -3.03 13.72 -12.31
CA THR A 107 -2.68 13.57 -10.89
C THR A 107 -2.38 12.11 -10.55
N ASP A 108 -3.21 11.18 -11.02
CA ASP A 108 -2.98 9.76 -10.78
C ASP A 108 -1.69 9.28 -11.43
N ARG A 109 -1.40 9.75 -12.67
CA ARG A 109 -0.16 9.41 -13.39
C ARG A 109 1.10 9.82 -12.64
N LEU A 110 1.03 10.87 -11.85
CA LEU A 110 2.15 11.32 -11.02
C LEU A 110 2.16 10.62 -9.66
N LEU A 111 1.01 10.61 -8.95
CA LEU A 111 0.97 10.21 -7.55
C LEU A 111 0.88 8.69 -7.34
N LEU A 112 0.10 7.94 -8.14
CA LEU A 112 -0.09 6.51 -7.87
C LEU A 112 1.17 5.67 -8.16
N PRO A 113 1.91 5.86 -9.27
CA PRO A 113 3.21 5.22 -9.43
C PRO A 113 4.22 5.64 -8.35
N ALA A 114 4.19 6.93 -7.92
CA ALA A 114 5.06 7.41 -6.85
C ALA A 114 4.71 6.78 -5.50
N PHE A 115 3.43 6.50 -5.20
CA PHE A 115 3.01 5.77 -4.01
C PHE A 115 3.73 4.41 -3.91
N VAL A 116 3.63 3.60 -4.95
CA VAL A 116 4.26 2.28 -4.96
C VAL A 116 5.78 2.37 -4.99
N TYR A 117 6.34 3.39 -5.65
CA TYR A 117 7.77 3.67 -5.60
C TYR A 117 8.26 3.99 -4.18
N PHE A 118 7.56 4.85 -3.43
CA PHE A 118 7.91 5.16 -2.04
C PHE A 118 7.67 3.98 -1.11
N PHE A 119 6.60 3.21 -1.33
CA PHE A 119 6.36 1.97 -0.62
C PHE A 119 7.52 0.98 -0.79
N ALA A 120 8.04 0.81 -2.01
CA ALA A 120 9.18 -0.05 -2.29
C ALA A 120 10.51 0.48 -1.70
N LYS A 121 10.62 1.79 -1.42
CA LYS A 121 11.76 2.35 -0.68
C LYS A 121 11.64 2.11 0.81
N LEU A 122 10.42 2.23 1.36
CA LEU A 122 10.13 1.97 2.76
C LEU A 122 10.26 0.48 3.10
N TYR A 123 9.77 -0.37 2.21
CA TYR A 123 9.82 -1.83 2.28
C TYR A 123 10.52 -2.42 1.05
N PRO A 124 11.84 -2.42 0.98
CA PRO A 124 12.54 -3.03 -0.15
C PRO A 124 12.09 -4.49 -0.32
N PHE A 125 11.47 -4.82 -1.45
CA PHE A 125 10.85 -6.13 -1.67
C PHE A 125 11.85 -7.28 -1.48
N ARG A 126 13.10 -7.07 -1.92
CA ARG A 126 14.17 -8.04 -1.68
C ARG A 126 14.39 -8.32 -0.19
N TRP A 127 14.28 -7.30 0.67
CA TRP A 127 14.45 -7.47 2.11
C TRP A 127 13.19 -8.04 2.77
N SER A 128 12.02 -7.61 2.31
CA SER A 128 10.74 -8.16 2.77
C SER A 128 10.63 -9.66 2.47
N ASN A 129 11.16 -10.10 1.31
CA ASN A 129 11.13 -11.48 0.86
C ASN A 129 12.28 -12.34 1.42
N ASP A 130 13.27 -11.75 2.06
CA ASP A 130 14.38 -12.44 2.69
C ASP A 130 13.97 -12.88 4.12
N PRO A 131 13.92 -14.19 4.41
CA PRO A 131 13.54 -14.69 5.74
C PRO A 131 14.54 -14.29 6.83
N GLY A 132 15.80 -14.00 6.48
CA GLY A 132 16.84 -13.53 7.41
C GLY A 132 16.71 -12.06 7.80
N ARG A 133 15.82 -11.29 7.17
CA ARG A 133 15.61 -9.86 7.45
C ARG A 133 14.36 -9.65 8.29
N ARG A 134 14.39 -8.66 9.18
CA ARG A 134 13.20 -8.29 9.99
C ARG A 134 12.14 -7.51 9.20
N VAL A 135 12.52 -6.90 8.07
CA VAL A 135 11.58 -6.17 7.22
C VAL A 135 10.51 -7.11 6.71
N ALA A 136 9.26 -6.75 6.91
CA ALA A 136 8.10 -7.49 6.43
C ALA A 136 7.07 -6.51 5.88
N ALA A 137 6.48 -6.83 4.74
CA ALA A 137 5.39 -6.07 4.16
C ALA A 137 4.49 -6.97 3.33
N ALA A 138 3.25 -6.58 3.22
CA ALA A 138 2.26 -7.12 2.30
C ALA A 138 1.44 -5.98 1.70
N ALA A 139 0.66 -6.26 0.67
CA ALA A 139 -0.34 -5.37 0.12
C ALA A 139 -1.72 -5.99 0.33
N GLY A 140 -2.56 -5.33 1.10
CA GLY A 140 -3.82 -5.86 1.59
C GLY A 140 -4.85 -6.19 0.53
N GLY A 141 -4.73 -5.57 -0.67
CA GLY A 141 -5.65 -5.84 -1.77
C GLY A 141 -5.55 -7.25 -2.37
N CYS A 142 -4.42 -7.95 -2.21
CA CYS A 142 -4.23 -9.31 -2.72
C CYS A 142 -3.17 -10.04 -1.89
N ALA A 143 -3.60 -10.84 -0.91
CA ALA A 143 -2.72 -11.56 0.00
C ALA A 143 -3.19 -13.00 0.24
N LEU A 144 -2.44 -13.96 -0.28
CA LEU A 144 -2.66 -15.38 -0.03
C LEU A 144 -1.94 -15.78 1.26
N LEU A 145 -2.68 -16.23 2.25
CA LEU A 145 -2.24 -16.51 3.61
C LEU A 145 -2.49 -17.98 3.97
N ARG A 146 -1.47 -18.68 4.41
CA ARG A 146 -1.61 -20.05 4.93
C ARG A 146 -2.29 -20.03 6.29
N ARG A 147 -3.37 -20.83 6.46
CA ARG A 147 -4.12 -20.93 7.71
C ARG A 147 -3.23 -21.24 8.92
N SER A 148 -2.42 -22.29 8.82
CA SER A 148 -1.55 -22.68 9.94
C SER A 148 -0.52 -21.62 10.33
N ALA A 149 -0.12 -20.74 9.41
CA ALA A 149 0.77 -19.63 9.71
C ALA A 149 0.04 -18.50 10.43
N LEU A 150 -1.22 -18.23 10.04
CA LEU A 150 -2.08 -17.29 10.76
C LEU A 150 -2.32 -17.77 12.19
N ASP A 151 -2.62 -19.06 12.37
CA ASP A 151 -2.83 -19.66 13.70
C ASP A 151 -1.58 -19.49 14.58
N ARG A 152 -0.39 -19.79 14.03
CA ARG A 152 0.90 -19.60 14.75
C ARG A 152 1.17 -18.13 15.11
N ALA A 153 0.72 -17.21 14.28
CA ALA A 153 0.90 -15.76 14.51
C ALA A 153 -0.11 -15.19 15.54
N GLY A 154 -1.04 -16.00 16.07
CA GLY A 154 -2.05 -15.58 17.04
C GLY A 154 -3.37 -15.10 16.39
N GLY A 155 -3.60 -15.44 15.13
CA GLY A 155 -4.81 -15.06 14.40
C GLY A 155 -4.86 -13.57 14.05
N MET A 156 -6.00 -13.10 13.58
CA MET A 156 -6.21 -11.66 13.33
C MET A 156 -6.22 -10.84 14.62
N ALA A 157 -6.44 -11.46 15.77
CA ALA A 157 -6.38 -10.80 17.07
C ALA A 157 -5.00 -10.20 17.36
N SER A 158 -3.92 -10.79 16.84
CA SER A 158 -2.55 -10.27 16.98
C SER A 158 -2.35 -8.89 16.31
N ILE A 159 -3.24 -8.50 15.41
CA ILE A 159 -3.21 -7.21 14.70
C ILE A 159 -4.53 -6.42 14.84
N ALA A 160 -5.37 -6.73 15.83
CA ALA A 160 -6.71 -6.20 16.00
C ALA A 160 -6.81 -4.68 15.80
N GLY A 161 -5.93 -3.91 16.47
CA GLY A 161 -5.88 -2.44 16.40
C GLY A 161 -5.03 -1.87 15.28
N ALA A 162 -4.52 -2.70 14.35
CA ALA A 162 -3.61 -2.21 13.33
C ALA A 162 -4.31 -1.31 12.30
N VAL A 163 -3.80 -0.09 12.13
CA VAL A 163 -4.23 0.85 11.10
C VAL A 163 -3.66 0.46 9.72
N ILE A 164 -2.46 -0.15 9.71
CA ILE A 164 -1.79 -0.69 8.53
C ILE A 164 -1.80 -2.21 8.67
N ASP A 165 -2.97 -2.78 8.41
CA ASP A 165 -3.28 -4.19 8.66
C ASP A 165 -2.37 -5.17 7.90
N ASP A 166 -2.09 -4.90 6.64
CA ASP A 166 -1.33 -5.76 5.75
C ASP A 166 0.15 -5.89 6.16
N CYS A 167 0.82 -4.78 6.43
CA CYS A 167 2.20 -4.79 6.91
C CYS A 167 2.31 -5.36 8.33
N SER A 168 1.31 -5.09 9.19
CA SER A 168 1.24 -5.66 10.53
C SER A 168 1.06 -7.17 10.49
N LEU A 169 0.19 -7.68 9.61
CA LEU A 169 0.01 -9.11 9.38
C LEU A 169 1.30 -9.76 8.87
N ALA A 170 1.97 -9.12 7.89
CA ALA A 170 3.24 -9.62 7.38
C ALA A 170 4.31 -9.70 8.49
N ALA A 171 4.36 -8.68 9.37
CA ALA A 171 5.27 -8.67 10.50
C ALA A 171 4.95 -9.77 11.52
N ALA A 172 3.68 -9.99 11.84
CA ALA A 172 3.23 -11.06 12.74
C ALA A 172 3.57 -12.45 12.18
N ILE A 173 3.27 -12.72 10.91
CA ILE A 173 3.60 -13.97 10.23
C ILE A 173 5.12 -14.20 10.24
N LYS A 174 5.91 -13.19 9.86
CA LYS A 174 7.38 -13.32 9.83
C LYS A 174 7.96 -13.46 11.23
N GLY A 175 7.42 -12.74 12.21
CA GLY A 175 7.80 -12.83 13.62
C GLY A 175 7.54 -14.20 14.25
N SER A 176 6.50 -14.93 13.78
CA SER A 176 6.20 -16.31 14.21
C SER A 176 6.99 -17.38 13.44
N GLY A 177 8.04 -16.99 12.68
CA GLY A 177 8.88 -17.87 11.89
C GLY A 177 8.32 -18.23 10.50
N GLY A 178 7.24 -17.58 10.07
CA GLY A 178 6.67 -17.74 8.74
C GLY A 178 7.48 -17.00 7.66
N ARG A 179 7.24 -17.39 6.41
CA ARG A 179 7.87 -16.79 5.22
C ARG A 179 6.90 -15.87 4.50
N THR A 180 7.32 -14.63 4.27
CA THR A 180 6.56 -13.63 3.51
C THR A 180 7.17 -13.43 2.12
N TRP A 181 6.31 -13.21 1.13
CA TRP A 181 6.72 -12.81 -0.20
C TRP A 181 5.79 -11.71 -0.72
N LEU A 182 6.37 -10.65 -1.22
CA LEU A 182 5.67 -9.51 -1.82
C LEU A 182 6.22 -9.27 -3.21
N GLY A 183 5.33 -9.14 -4.20
CA GLY A 183 5.67 -8.87 -5.59
C GLY A 183 4.84 -7.78 -6.23
N LEU A 184 5.35 -7.23 -7.32
CA LEU A 184 4.59 -6.37 -8.22
C LEU A 184 3.80 -7.22 -9.22
N THR A 185 2.69 -6.69 -9.70
CA THR A 185 1.87 -7.30 -10.75
C THR A 185 1.30 -6.23 -11.66
N ASP A 186 1.05 -6.58 -12.91
CA ASP A 186 0.31 -5.76 -13.87
C ASP A 186 -1.08 -6.34 -14.20
N ASP A 187 -1.38 -7.53 -13.73
CA ASP A 187 -2.62 -8.26 -14.00
C ASP A 187 -3.68 -8.07 -12.91
N VAL A 188 -3.27 -8.13 -11.62
CA VAL A 188 -4.16 -7.82 -10.50
C VAL A 188 -4.21 -6.30 -10.33
N HIS A 189 -5.41 -5.73 -10.39
CA HIS A 189 -5.54 -4.27 -10.36
C HIS A 189 -6.79 -3.81 -9.61
N SER A 190 -6.69 -2.62 -8.99
CA SER A 190 -7.85 -1.97 -8.39
C SER A 190 -8.71 -1.33 -9.48
N VAL A 191 -10.03 -1.54 -9.39
CA VAL A 191 -11.02 -0.86 -10.24
C VAL A 191 -11.43 0.50 -9.69
N ARG A 192 -10.98 0.84 -8.47
CA ARG A 192 -11.27 2.11 -7.82
C ARG A 192 -10.69 3.27 -8.60
N SER A 193 -11.51 4.28 -8.88
CA SER A 193 -11.10 5.55 -9.50
C SER A 193 -10.73 6.56 -8.41
N TYR A 194 -9.59 7.24 -8.57
CA TYR A 194 -9.15 8.28 -7.63
C TYR A 194 -9.52 9.69 -8.09
N ARG A 195 -9.64 9.93 -9.39
CA ARG A 195 -10.07 11.18 -10.09
C ARG A 195 -9.47 12.52 -9.61
N SER A 196 -8.87 12.58 -8.41
CA SER A 196 -8.28 13.79 -7.82
C SER A 196 -7.17 13.43 -6.84
N ALA A 197 -6.43 14.45 -6.34
CA ALA A 197 -5.39 14.26 -5.33
C ALA A 197 -5.95 13.92 -3.93
N SER A 198 -7.22 14.30 -3.64
CA SER A 198 -7.80 14.15 -2.30
C SER A 198 -7.85 12.69 -1.81
N PRO A 199 -8.30 11.69 -2.59
CA PRO A 199 -8.29 10.30 -2.12
C PRO A 199 -6.88 9.76 -1.86
N VAL A 200 -5.87 10.19 -2.64
CA VAL A 200 -4.46 9.81 -2.42
C VAL A 200 -3.93 10.50 -1.16
N TRP A 201 -4.24 11.80 -0.98
CA TRP A 201 -3.94 12.54 0.24
C TRP A 201 -4.53 11.83 1.46
N ASP A 202 -5.82 11.49 1.44
CA ASP A 202 -6.50 10.88 2.58
C ASP A 202 -5.93 9.49 2.90
N MET A 203 -5.57 8.71 1.88
CA MET A 203 -4.92 7.41 2.05
C MET A 203 -3.58 7.56 2.78
N VAL A 204 -2.71 8.48 2.34
CA VAL A 204 -1.38 8.69 2.93
C VAL A 204 -1.47 9.41 4.27
N ALA A 205 -2.29 10.47 4.37
CA ALA A 205 -2.44 11.24 5.60
C ALA A 205 -3.08 10.44 6.75
N ARG A 206 -3.76 9.33 6.46
CA ARG A 206 -4.27 8.41 7.47
C ARG A 206 -3.19 7.52 8.06
N THR A 207 -2.17 7.14 7.29
CA THR A 207 -1.24 6.06 7.65
C THR A 207 0.20 6.50 7.84
N ALA A 208 0.63 7.62 7.24
CA ALA A 208 2.06 7.98 7.16
C ALA A 208 2.70 8.21 8.54
N TYR A 209 2.04 8.87 9.47
CA TYR A 209 2.59 9.11 10.81
C TYR A 209 2.56 7.84 11.68
N THR A 210 1.52 7.00 11.53
CA THR A 210 1.48 5.66 12.15
C THR A 210 2.63 4.80 11.65
N GLN A 211 2.96 4.88 10.35
CA GLN A 211 4.10 4.17 9.77
C GLN A 211 5.44 4.60 10.38
N LEU A 212 5.55 5.83 10.88
CA LEU A 212 6.72 6.35 11.57
C LEU A 212 6.72 6.03 13.09
N GLY A 213 5.83 5.15 13.54
CA GLY A 213 5.67 4.78 14.95
C GLY A 213 5.24 5.96 15.83
N LEU A 214 4.52 6.92 15.27
CA LEU A 214 4.06 8.15 15.94
C LEU A 214 5.21 8.97 16.53
N SER A 215 6.42 8.84 15.99
CA SER A 215 7.64 9.48 16.49
C SER A 215 7.89 10.83 15.82
N PRO A 216 7.93 11.95 16.56
CA PRO A 216 8.30 13.27 16.00
C PRO A 216 9.72 13.31 15.42
N LEU A 217 10.66 12.57 16.01
CA LEU A 217 12.03 12.48 15.50
C LEU A 217 12.08 11.72 14.16
N ALA A 218 11.33 10.61 14.04
CA ALA A 218 11.22 9.90 12.78
C ALA A 218 10.54 10.77 11.70
N LEU A 219 9.53 11.57 12.07
CA LEU A 219 8.91 12.54 11.19
C LEU A 219 9.92 13.57 10.70
N LEU A 220 10.68 14.21 11.62
CA LEU A 220 11.69 15.19 11.26
C LEU A 220 12.74 14.60 10.32
N GLY A 221 13.26 13.41 10.65
CA GLY A 221 14.22 12.69 9.81
C GLY A 221 13.66 12.35 8.42
N THR A 222 12.38 11.93 8.34
CA THR A 222 11.72 11.65 7.07
C THR A 222 11.54 12.90 6.23
N VAL A 223 11.06 14.01 6.81
CA VAL A 223 10.89 15.29 6.11
C VAL A 223 12.24 15.80 5.60
N ALA A 224 13.28 15.81 6.45
CA ALA A 224 14.63 16.23 6.05
C ALA A 224 15.20 15.32 4.95
N GLY A 225 15.03 13.99 5.07
CA GLY A 225 15.46 13.02 4.07
C GLY A 225 14.74 13.19 2.73
N LEU A 226 13.42 13.36 2.74
CA LEU A 226 12.64 13.59 1.51
C LEU A 226 13.03 14.93 0.86
N ALA A 227 13.21 15.99 1.65
CA ALA A 227 13.65 17.29 1.13
C ALA A 227 15.05 17.18 0.50
N LEU A 228 16.00 16.53 1.19
CA LEU A 228 17.37 16.37 0.69
C LEU A 228 17.42 15.52 -0.59
N VAL A 229 16.66 14.42 -0.63
CA VAL A 229 16.72 13.47 -1.77
C VAL A 229 15.89 13.98 -2.96
N TYR A 230 14.69 14.53 -2.73
CA TYR A 230 13.76 14.83 -3.83
C TYR A 230 13.65 16.31 -4.14
N THR A 231 13.83 17.21 -3.16
CA THR A 231 13.65 18.65 -3.39
C THR A 231 14.97 19.37 -3.64
N ALA A 232 16.03 19.02 -2.92
CA ALA A 232 17.31 19.70 -3.04
C ALA A 232 17.98 19.56 -4.44
N PRO A 233 17.96 18.40 -5.15
CA PRO A 233 18.61 18.27 -6.44
C PRO A 233 18.09 19.22 -7.51
N PRO A 234 16.77 19.34 -7.79
CA PRO A 234 16.28 20.30 -8.78
C PRO A 234 16.49 21.76 -8.33
N ILE A 235 16.44 22.06 -7.03
CA ILE A 235 16.76 23.40 -6.52
C ILE A 235 18.24 23.72 -6.74
N ALA A 236 19.15 22.80 -6.45
CA ALA A 236 20.57 22.97 -6.69
C ALA A 236 20.89 23.17 -8.18
N PHE A 237 20.26 22.38 -9.05
CA PHE A 237 20.39 22.51 -10.50
C PHE A 237 19.94 23.89 -10.98
N GLY A 238 18.70 24.31 -10.66
CA GLY A 238 18.17 25.61 -11.05
C GLY A 238 18.92 26.79 -10.42
N GLY A 239 19.29 26.67 -9.14
CA GLY A 239 20.09 27.66 -8.41
C GLY A 239 21.50 27.83 -8.99
N GLY A 240 22.16 26.73 -9.39
CA GLY A 240 23.44 26.77 -10.06
C GLY A 240 23.38 27.53 -11.39
N ILE A 241 22.34 27.25 -12.21
CA ILE A 241 22.10 27.97 -13.46
C ILE A 241 21.83 29.46 -13.20
N ALA A 242 20.93 29.79 -12.27
CA ALA A 242 20.61 31.17 -11.93
C ALA A 242 21.83 31.95 -11.43
N LEU A 243 22.66 31.32 -10.58
CA LEU A 243 23.89 31.93 -10.07
C LEU A 243 24.91 32.16 -11.19
N ALA A 244 25.02 31.28 -12.17
CA ALA A 244 25.87 31.44 -13.34
C ALA A 244 25.45 32.67 -14.18
N LEU A 245 24.14 32.90 -14.34
CA LEU A 245 23.60 34.01 -15.12
C LEU A 245 23.87 35.37 -14.48
N VAL A 246 24.06 35.44 -13.15
CA VAL A 246 24.36 36.70 -12.41
C VAL A 246 25.85 36.84 -12.08
N GLY A 247 26.74 36.05 -12.68
CA GLY A 247 28.19 36.15 -12.51
C GLY A 247 28.73 35.54 -11.22
N GLY A 248 28.04 34.55 -10.67
CA GLY A 248 28.51 33.79 -9.50
C GLY A 248 29.82 33.02 -9.76
N ALA A 249 30.50 32.63 -8.66
CA ALA A 249 31.78 31.92 -8.75
C ALA A 249 31.67 30.66 -9.61
N PRO A 250 32.48 30.49 -10.68
CA PRO A 250 32.31 29.37 -11.64
C PRO A 250 32.33 27.97 -11.02
N GLU A 251 33.18 27.78 -10.02
CA GLU A 251 33.31 26.47 -9.35
C GLU A 251 32.02 26.11 -8.57
N ILE A 252 31.44 27.06 -7.85
CA ILE A 252 30.22 26.85 -7.07
C ILE A 252 29.03 26.62 -7.99
N THR A 253 28.90 27.47 -9.03
CA THR A 253 27.82 27.33 -10.02
C THR A 253 27.86 26.00 -10.75
N ALA A 254 29.06 25.61 -11.19
CA ALA A 254 29.25 24.31 -11.84
C ALA A 254 28.95 23.13 -10.89
N ALA A 255 29.42 23.18 -9.65
CA ALA A 255 29.16 22.13 -8.66
C ALA A 255 27.67 21.94 -8.39
N LEU A 256 26.94 23.06 -8.21
CA LEU A 256 25.48 23.03 -7.97
C LEU A 256 24.71 22.55 -9.21
N ALA A 257 25.02 23.08 -10.39
CA ALA A 257 24.31 22.72 -11.62
C ALA A 257 24.59 21.25 -12.02
N ILE A 258 25.84 20.84 -12.03
CA ILE A 258 26.23 19.49 -12.44
C ILE A 258 25.76 18.47 -11.38
N GLY A 259 26.08 18.70 -10.09
CA GLY A 259 25.72 17.80 -9.00
C GLY A 259 24.22 17.64 -8.85
N GLY A 260 23.48 18.77 -8.85
CA GLY A 260 22.02 18.77 -8.80
C GLY A 260 21.38 18.10 -10.01
N GLY A 261 21.91 18.40 -11.22
CA GLY A 261 21.43 17.79 -12.47
C GLY A 261 21.65 16.29 -12.51
N VAL A 262 22.84 15.81 -12.17
CA VAL A 262 23.15 14.38 -12.10
C VAL A 262 22.25 13.67 -11.09
N ALA A 263 22.12 14.22 -9.90
CA ALA A 263 21.24 13.64 -8.87
C ALA A 263 19.77 13.57 -9.34
N TRP A 264 19.27 14.62 -10.01
CA TRP A 264 17.91 14.66 -10.55
C TRP A 264 17.71 13.63 -11.67
N VAL A 265 18.68 13.48 -12.59
CA VAL A 265 18.65 12.47 -13.65
C VAL A 265 18.66 11.06 -13.07
N LEU A 266 19.52 10.77 -12.08
CA LEU A 266 19.54 9.49 -11.39
C LEU A 266 18.20 9.18 -10.70
N MET A 267 17.60 10.17 -10.05
CA MET A 267 16.28 10.07 -9.44
C MET A 267 15.22 9.70 -10.50
N ALA A 268 15.16 10.42 -11.62
CA ALA A 268 14.26 10.12 -12.72
C ALA A 268 14.47 8.72 -13.29
N ALA A 269 15.73 8.29 -13.44
CA ALA A 269 16.07 6.95 -13.92
C ALA A 269 15.53 5.86 -12.97
N THR A 270 15.65 6.04 -11.65
CA THR A 270 15.13 5.06 -10.67
C THR A 270 13.60 4.98 -10.65
N PHE A 271 12.89 6.04 -11.06
CA PHE A 271 11.42 6.06 -11.12
C PHE A 271 10.86 5.48 -12.43
N THR A 272 11.65 5.51 -13.50
CA THR A 272 11.25 5.04 -14.84
C THR A 272 10.66 3.61 -14.86
N PRO A 273 11.19 2.59 -14.15
CA PRO A 273 10.60 1.26 -14.12
C PRO A 273 9.17 1.25 -13.55
N MET A 274 8.89 2.08 -12.56
CA MET A 274 7.56 2.17 -11.96
C MET A 274 6.55 2.81 -12.91
N LEU A 275 6.96 3.86 -13.65
CA LEU A 275 6.10 4.45 -14.69
C LEU A 275 5.77 3.43 -15.80
N ARG A 276 6.74 2.61 -16.20
CA ARG A 276 6.51 1.53 -17.19
C ARG A 276 5.53 0.48 -16.67
N LEU A 277 5.64 0.06 -15.42
CA LEU A 277 4.69 -0.86 -14.78
C LEU A 277 3.26 -0.31 -14.84
N TYR A 278 3.11 0.98 -14.60
CA TYR A 278 1.82 1.67 -14.65
C TYR A 278 1.37 2.05 -16.07
N ARG A 279 2.19 1.74 -17.11
CA ARG A 279 1.95 2.12 -18.51
C ARG A 279 1.77 3.63 -18.69
N VAL A 280 2.47 4.39 -17.85
CA VAL A 280 2.54 5.86 -17.90
C VAL A 280 3.78 6.29 -18.67
N THR A 281 3.67 7.39 -19.42
CA THR A 281 4.80 7.94 -20.17
C THR A 281 6.00 8.25 -19.27
N THR A 282 7.18 7.81 -19.68
CA THR A 282 8.42 8.03 -18.92
C THR A 282 8.90 9.49 -18.94
N ILE A 283 8.28 10.34 -19.78
CA ILE A 283 8.50 11.80 -19.77
C ILE A 283 8.16 12.41 -18.39
N LEU A 284 7.30 11.76 -17.60
CA LEU A 284 6.98 12.19 -16.24
C LEU A 284 8.05 11.81 -15.20
N ALA A 285 9.09 11.07 -15.56
CA ALA A 285 10.12 10.66 -14.60
C ALA A 285 10.83 11.86 -13.92
N PRO A 286 11.17 12.95 -14.62
CA PRO A 286 11.73 14.16 -14.00
C PRO A 286 10.78 14.87 -13.02
N ALA A 287 9.48 14.56 -13.03
CA ALA A 287 8.50 15.14 -12.11
C ALA A 287 8.46 14.45 -10.73
N LEU A 288 9.28 13.42 -10.49
CA LEU A 288 9.35 12.75 -9.19
C LEU A 288 9.62 13.72 -8.00
N PRO A 289 10.43 14.79 -8.12
CA PRO A 289 10.59 15.79 -7.06
C PRO A 289 9.26 16.43 -6.63
N LEU A 290 8.36 16.70 -7.56
CA LEU A 290 7.03 17.25 -7.26
C LEU A 290 6.21 16.23 -6.47
N ALA A 291 6.20 14.95 -6.90
CA ALA A 291 5.55 13.91 -6.14
C ALA A 291 6.15 13.78 -4.73
N GLY A 292 7.48 13.75 -4.59
CA GLY A 292 8.18 13.68 -3.30
C GLY A 292 7.81 14.83 -2.37
N SER A 293 7.73 16.06 -2.89
CA SER A 293 7.31 17.24 -2.13
C SER A 293 5.85 17.10 -1.64
N LEU A 294 4.95 16.62 -2.50
CA LEU A 294 3.55 16.37 -2.12
C LEU A 294 3.44 15.28 -1.05
N TYR A 295 4.18 14.16 -1.18
CA TYR A 295 4.21 13.11 -0.16
C TYR A 295 4.81 13.59 1.16
N THR A 296 5.77 14.51 1.12
CA THR A 296 6.28 15.18 2.33
C THR A 296 5.17 15.97 3.02
N LEU A 297 4.39 16.76 2.27
CA LEU A 297 3.23 17.50 2.80
C LEU A 297 2.17 16.55 3.35
N PHE A 298 1.89 15.42 2.67
CA PHE A 298 0.93 14.41 3.15
C PHE A 298 1.39 13.80 4.47
N THR A 299 2.68 13.54 4.62
CA THR A 299 3.28 12.98 5.84
C THR A 299 3.19 13.97 7.01
N VAL A 300 3.48 15.25 6.78
CA VAL A 300 3.31 16.30 7.79
C VAL A 300 1.83 16.45 8.18
N ALA A 301 0.94 16.43 7.19
CA ALA A 301 -0.50 16.49 7.45
C ALA A 301 -1.02 15.29 8.25
N SER A 302 -0.43 14.10 8.05
CA SER A 302 -0.74 12.90 8.86
C SER A 302 -0.42 13.14 10.33
N ALA A 303 0.76 13.68 10.63
CA ALA A 303 1.14 14.01 12.00
C ALA A 303 0.25 15.11 12.60
N TRP A 304 -0.06 16.14 11.82
CA TRP A 304 -0.96 17.20 12.25
C TRP A 304 -2.38 16.68 12.58
N ARG A 305 -2.93 15.80 11.74
CA ARG A 305 -4.23 15.14 12.01
C ARG A 305 -4.18 14.39 13.33
N HIS A 306 -3.10 13.64 13.59
CA HIS A 306 -2.93 12.89 14.83
C HIS A 306 -2.87 13.83 16.05
N TRP A 307 -2.03 14.87 16.02
CA TRP A 307 -1.88 15.83 17.12
C TRP A 307 -3.11 16.68 17.38
N SER A 308 -3.95 16.92 16.36
CA SER A 308 -5.22 17.65 16.49
C SER A 308 -6.40 16.77 16.89
N GLY A 309 -6.18 15.46 17.21
CA GLY A 309 -7.23 14.52 17.57
C GLY A 309 -8.18 14.17 16.42
N ARG A 310 -7.84 14.55 15.18
CA ARG A 310 -8.61 14.24 13.97
C ARG A 310 -8.09 12.94 13.34
N THR A 311 -7.95 11.89 14.15
CA THR A 311 -7.58 10.57 13.67
C THR A 311 -8.56 10.13 12.58
N GLY A 312 -8.04 9.57 11.50
CA GLY A 312 -8.86 9.18 10.35
C GLY A 312 -9.99 8.24 10.76
N ALA A 313 -11.07 8.25 9.98
CA ALA A 313 -12.15 7.29 10.15
C ALA A 313 -12.11 6.27 9.01
N TRP A 314 -12.44 5.03 9.31
CA TRP A 314 -12.72 4.01 8.31
C TRP A 314 -14.23 3.81 8.22
N ARG A 315 -14.85 4.16 7.07
CA ARG A 315 -16.31 4.12 6.87
C ARG A 315 -17.09 4.79 8.01
N GLY A 316 -16.66 6.00 8.43
CA GLY A 316 -17.31 6.76 9.49
C GLY A 316 -16.99 6.30 10.93
N ARG A 317 -16.28 5.21 11.13
CA ARG A 317 -15.83 4.73 12.45
C ARG A 317 -14.44 5.27 12.76
N PRO A 318 -14.24 5.91 13.94
CA PRO A 318 -12.92 6.42 14.32
C PRO A 318 -11.91 5.27 14.41
N LEU A 319 -10.68 5.54 13.98
CA LEU A 319 -9.59 4.61 14.20
C LEU A 319 -9.16 4.66 15.66
N PRO A 320 -8.65 3.55 16.24
CA PRO A 320 -8.09 3.54 17.59
C PRO A 320 -6.99 4.60 17.70
N SER A 321 -6.98 5.34 18.81
CA SER A 321 -6.00 6.38 19.16
C SER A 321 -4.64 5.76 19.54
#